data_8083da4c2687b657ef01ac52046447f4
#
_entry.id   8083da4c2687b657ef01ac52046447f4
#
_cell.length_a   1.000
_cell.length_b   1.000
_cell.length_c   1.000
_cell.angle_alpha   90.00
_cell.angle_beta   90.00
_cell.angle_gamma   90.00
#
_symmetry.space_group_name_H-M   'P 1'
#
loop_
_entity.id
_entity.type
_entity.pdbx_description
1 polymer ?
#
loop_
_entity_poly.entity_id
_entity_poly.type
_entity_poly.pdbx_seq_one_letter_code
_entity_poly.pdbx_strand_id
1 'polypeptide(L)'
;MQVGLSQDFYREKLYKKFGFKNAEELLKDWANDHAKNWDANNLLSKLQTWQLNDISKGPLYKNNYIKALKSIRAKTILMPCNQDLYFRTEDNKYENKFIPRSSLRPIDSSYGHCAANPGNDKNFEKQLDKNIKELLS
;
A
#
# COMPACT_ATOMS: atom_id res chain seq x y z
N MET A 1 -0.18 13.39 1.71
CA MET A 1 1.07 13.15 0.99
C MET A 1 2.27 12.84 1.87
N GLN A 2 2.45 13.50 3.01
CA GLN A 2 3.62 13.26 3.89
C GLN A 2 3.80 11.80 4.31
N VAL A 3 2.73 11.02 4.37
CA VAL A 3 2.76 9.60 4.72
C VAL A 3 2.68 8.65 3.51
N GLY A 4 2.33 9.14 2.31
CA GLY A 4 2.33 8.33 1.08
C GLY A 4 3.73 8.10 0.51
N LEU A 5 4.67 8.98 0.82
CA LEU A 5 6.08 8.84 0.47
C LEU A 5 6.90 8.68 1.76
N SER A 6 7.94 7.87 1.73
CA SER A 6 8.76 7.64 2.91
C SER A 6 9.61 8.87 3.28
N GLN A 7 10.15 8.89 4.48
CA GLN A 7 11.11 9.92 4.87
C GLN A 7 12.40 9.84 4.02
N ASP A 8 12.80 8.63 3.63
CA ASP A 8 13.98 8.43 2.80
C ASP A 8 13.79 8.97 1.39
N PHE A 9 12.58 8.93 0.84
CA PHE A 9 12.26 9.61 -0.41
C PHE A 9 12.68 11.09 -0.40
N TYR A 10 12.41 11.80 0.69
CA TYR A 10 12.78 13.21 0.83
C TYR A 10 14.26 13.39 1.13
N ARG A 11 14.88 12.55 1.97
CA ARG A 11 16.32 12.59 2.26
C ARG A 11 17.17 12.34 1.03
N GLU A 12 16.78 11.37 0.21
CA GLU A 12 17.44 11.01 -1.04
C GLU A 12 17.08 11.94 -2.21
N LYS A 13 16.19 12.90 -1.98
CA LYS A 13 15.73 13.89 -2.97
C LYS A 13 15.15 13.25 -4.24
N LEU A 14 14.43 12.11 -4.08
CA LEU A 14 13.86 11.37 -5.20
C LEU A 14 12.83 12.16 -6.00
N TYR A 15 12.25 13.21 -5.43
CA TYR A 15 11.40 14.17 -6.15
C TYR A 15 12.08 14.77 -7.38
N LYS A 16 13.43 14.85 -7.41
CA LYS A 16 14.18 15.31 -8.58
C LYS A 16 14.02 14.38 -9.79
N LYS A 17 13.80 13.08 -9.59
CA LYS A 17 13.54 12.13 -10.69
C LYS A 17 12.21 12.41 -11.38
N PHE A 18 11.29 13.12 -10.72
CA PHE A 18 10.02 13.58 -11.28
C PHE A 18 10.08 15.01 -11.85
N GLY A 19 11.28 15.60 -11.91
CA GLY A 19 11.49 16.95 -12.47
C GLY A 19 11.34 18.09 -11.47
N PHE A 20 11.05 17.83 -10.19
CA PHE A 20 10.88 18.87 -9.17
C PHE A 20 12.22 19.33 -8.59
N LYS A 21 12.39 20.64 -8.41
CA LYS A 21 13.62 21.23 -7.86
C LYS A 21 13.78 20.96 -6.37
N ASN A 22 12.66 20.95 -5.65
CA ASN A 22 12.60 20.75 -4.20
C ASN A 22 11.27 20.07 -3.78
N ALA A 23 11.18 19.68 -2.52
CA ALA A 23 10.00 19.01 -2.00
C ALA A 23 8.76 19.92 -1.97
N GLU A 24 8.95 21.22 -1.78
CA GLU A 24 7.84 22.20 -1.78
C GLU A 24 7.16 22.28 -3.14
N GLU A 25 7.94 22.28 -4.22
CA GLU A 25 7.41 22.27 -5.58
C GLU A 25 6.57 21.01 -5.86
N LEU A 26 7.07 19.84 -5.46
CA LEU A 26 6.30 18.59 -5.53
C LEU A 26 4.98 18.67 -4.74
N LEU A 27 5.02 19.23 -3.52
CA LEU A 27 3.82 19.34 -2.67
C LEU A 27 2.79 20.30 -3.25
N LYS A 28 3.24 21.42 -3.84
CA LYS A 28 2.36 22.38 -4.52
C LYS A 28 1.70 21.77 -5.76
N ASP A 29 2.47 21.03 -6.55
CA ASP A 29 1.94 20.33 -7.73
C ASP A 29 0.85 19.34 -7.33
N TRP A 30 1.09 18.53 -6.31
CA TRP A 30 0.11 17.60 -5.78
C TRP A 30 -1.16 18.27 -5.23
N ALA A 31 -0.99 19.36 -4.49
CA ALA A 31 -2.13 20.12 -3.98
C ALA A 31 -2.98 20.69 -5.11
N ASN A 32 -2.33 21.20 -6.17
CA ASN A 32 -3.01 21.73 -7.34
C ASN A 32 -3.74 20.66 -8.14
N ASP A 33 -3.12 19.48 -8.31
CA ASP A 33 -3.75 18.33 -8.98
C ASP A 33 -5.01 17.89 -8.23
N HIS A 34 -4.91 17.74 -6.90
CA HIS A 34 -6.06 17.37 -6.08
C HIS A 34 -7.18 18.41 -6.11
N ALA A 35 -6.83 19.69 -6.04
CA ALA A 35 -7.82 20.77 -6.10
C ALA A 35 -8.58 20.83 -7.42
N LYS A 36 -7.93 20.41 -8.53
CA LYS A 36 -8.54 20.46 -9.86
C LYS A 36 -9.30 19.19 -10.23
N ASN A 37 -8.77 18.04 -9.83
CA ASN A 37 -9.17 16.74 -10.38
C ASN A 37 -9.91 15.84 -9.40
N TRP A 38 -9.98 16.23 -8.11
CA TRP A 38 -10.61 15.41 -7.08
C TRP A 38 -11.82 16.11 -6.47
N ASP A 39 -12.95 15.42 -6.45
CA ASP A 39 -14.16 15.88 -5.75
C ASP A 39 -14.08 15.52 -4.26
N ALA A 40 -14.36 16.49 -3.38
CA ALA A 40 -14.26 16.32 -1.94
C ALA A 40 -15.28 15.30 -1.39
N ASN A 41 -16.47 15.22 -1.97
CA ASN A 41 -17.48 14.24 -1.54
C ASN A 41 -17.06 12.82 -1.93
N ASN A 42 -16.43 12.66 -3.09
CA ASN A 42 -15.89 11.37 -3.49
C ASN A 42 -14.75 10.92 -2.56
N LEU A 43 -13.90 11.84 -2.12
CA LEU A 43 -12.86 11.56 -1.12
C LEU A 43 -13.46 11.17 0.23
N LEU A 44 -14.48 11.89 0.71
CA LEU A 44 -15.20 11.56 1.93
C LEU A 44 -15.84 10.17 1.84
N SER A 45 -16.50 9.86 0.73
CA SER A 45 -17.12 8.54 0.52
C SER A 45 -16.08 7.42 0.55
N LYS A 46 -14.93 7.60 -0.07
CA LYS A 46 -13.83 6.63 -0.01
C LYS A 46 -13.29 6.44 1.41
N LEU A 47 -13.08 7.54 2.14
CA LEU A 47 -12.61 7.49 3.52
C LEU A 47 -13.61 6.80 4.45
N GLN A 48 -14.91 7.08 4.30
CA GLN A 48 -15.97 6.39 5.04
C GLN A 48 -15.99 4.90 4.72
N THR A 49 -15.85 4.53 3.45
CA THR A 49 -15.77 3.13 3.05
C THR A 49 -14.59 2.44 3.72
N TRP A 50 -13.44 3.09 3.78
CA TRP A 50 -12.26 2.58 4.48
C TRP A 50 -12.49 2.37 5.97
N GLN A 51 -13.05 3.38 6.65
CA GLN A 51 -13.33 3.32 8.09
C GLN A 51 -14.35 2.24 8.46
N LEU A 52 -15.33 2.00 7.59
CA LEU A 52 -16.41 1.04 7.82
C LEU A 52 -16.09 -0.37 7.32
N ASN A 53 -15.05 -0.50 6.50
CA ASN A 53 -14.68 -1.80 5.94
C ASN A 53 -14.10 -2.71 7.02
N ASP A 54 -14.80 -3.80 7.24
CA ASP A 54 -14.40 -4.85 8.16
C ASP A 54 -14.81 -6.20 7.58
N ILE A 55 -13.83 -6.98 7.13
CA ILE A 55 -14.05 -8.30 6.51
C ILE A 55 -14.72 -9.30 7.43
N SER A 56 -14.74 -9.05 8.74
CA SER A 56 -15.34 -9.94 9.73
C SER A 56 -16.83 -9.68 9.96
N LYS A 57 -17.35 -8.52 9.51
CA LYS A 57 -18.75 -8.18 9.68
C LYS A 57 -19.68 -9.13 8.91
N GLY A 58 -20.86 -9.34 9.49
CA GLY A 58 -21.90 -10.14 8.88
C GLY A 58 -22.05 -11.55 9.45
N PRO A 59 -23.05 -12.32 8.97
CA PRO A 59 -23.43 -13.59 9.57
C PRO A 59 -22.36 -14.69 9.45
N LEU A 60 -21.53 -14.64 8.42
CA LEU A 60 -20.54 -15.68 8.12
C LEU A 60 -19.42 -15.73 9.17
N TYR A 61 -18.90 -14.57 9.56
CA TYR A 61 -17.76 -14.49 10.49
C TYR A 61 -18.13 -13.99 11.88
N LYS A 62 -19.32 -13.39 12.05
CA LYS A 62 -19.84 -12.92 13.35
C LYS A 62 -18.86 -12.01 14.09
N ASN A 63 -18.29 -11.04 13.38
CA ASN A 63 -17.27 -10.09 13.86
C ASN A 63 -15.96 -10.76 14.34
N ASN A 64 -15.66 -11.95 13.86
CA ASN A 64 -14.39 -12.64 14.19
C ASN A 64 -13.40 -12.47 13.04
N TYR A 65 -12.49 -11.51 13.19
CA TYR A 65 -11.47 -11.17 12.20
C TYR A 65 -10.53 -12.33 11.87
N ILE A 66 -10.09 -13.07 12.89
CA ILE A 66 -9.22 -14.24 12.72
C ILE A 66 -9.92 -15.33 11.92
N LYS A 67 -11.22 -15.55 12.16
CA LYS A 67 -12.01 -16.51 11.39
C LYS A 67 -12.11 -16.07 9.92
N ALA A 68 -12.27 -14.79 9.65
CA ALA A 68 -12.28 -14.28 8.29
C ALA A 68 -10.94 -14.52 7.58
N LEU A 69 -9.81 -14.20 8.21
CA LEU A 69 -8.48 -14.46 7.66
C LEU A 69 -8.23 -15.96 7.40
N LYS A 70 -8.61 -16.82 8.35
CA LYS A 70 -8.48 -18.28 8.20
C LYS A 70 -9.33 -18.87 7.09
N SER A 71 -10.35 -18.16 6.61
CA SER A 71 -11.20 -18.60 5.50
C SER A 71 -10.58 -18.39 4.12
N ILE A 72 -9.49 -17.61 4.01
CA ILE A 72 -8.78 -17.36 2.76
C ILE A 72 -8.09 -18.65 2.32
N ARG A 73 -8.55 -19.21 1.19
CA ARG A 73 -8.02 -20.48 0.64
C ARG A 73 -6.99 -20.28 -0.45
N ALA A 74 -6.96 -19.12 -1.05
CA ALA A 74 -6.02 -18.80 -2.11
C ALA A 74 -4.58 -18.84 -1.62
N LYS A 75 -3.65 -19.29 -2.47
CA LYS A 75 -2.22 -19.06 -2.26
C LYS A 75 -1.99 -17.55 -2.29
N THR A 76 -1.40 -17.01 -1.25
CA THR A 76 -1.30 -15.57 -1.02
C THR A 76 0.13 -15.14 -0.79
N ILE A 77 0.57 -14.08 -1.44
CA ILE A 77 1.84 -13.42 -1.15
C ILE A 77 1.53 -12.01 -0.64
N LEU A 78 1.94 -11.72 0.58
CA LEU A 78 1.85 -10.39 1.18
C LEU A 78 3.16 -9.65 0.93
N MET A 79 3.10 -8.52 0.23
CA MET A 79 4.27 -7.74 -0.18
C MET A 79 4.22 -6.31 0.36
N PRO A 80 4.26 -6.09 1.69
CA PRO A 80 4.30 -4.75 2.24
C PRO A 80 5.64 -4.07 1.94
N CYS A 81 5.62 -2.74 1.81
CA CYS A 81 6.84 -1.95 1.80
C CYS A 81 7.24 -1.58 3.24
N ASN A 82 8.48 -1.85 3.63
CA ASN A 82 8.97 -1.56 4.99
C ASN A 82 8.94 -0.07 5.33
N GLN A 83 9.07 0.80 4.33
CA GLN A 83 9.00 2.25 4.48
C GLN A 83 7.58 2.82 4.30
N ASP A 84 6.57 1.97 4.11
CA ASP A 84 5.18 2.41 4.03
C ASP A 84 4.68 2.87 5.41
N LEU A 85 4.17 4.10 5.47
CA LEU A 85 3.61 4.70 6.68
C LEU A 85 2.09 4.57 6.78
N TYR A 86 1.44 4.09 5.70
CA TYR A 86 0.00 3.80 5.66
C TYR A 86 -0.29 2.36 6.04
N PHE A 87 0.30 1.41 5.32
CA PHE A 87 0.09 -0.03 5.50
C PHE A 87 1.37 -0.66 6.00
N ARG A 88 1.49 -0.71 7.31
CA ARG A 88 2.72 -1.15 7.96
C ARG A 88 2.96 -2.64 7.80
N THR A 89 4.22 -3.01 7.64
CA THR A 89 4.66 -4.40 7.57
C THR A 89 4.22 -5.22 8.79
N GLU A 90 4.11 -4.60 9.97
CA GLU A 90 3.66 -5.25 11.20
C GLU A 90 2.24 -5.78 11.10
N ASP A 91 1.33 -5.05 10.44
CA ASP A 91 -0.05 -5.48 10.23
C ASP A 91 -0.09 -6.72 9.33
N ASN A 92 0.67 -6.70 8.24
CA ASN A 92 0.78 -7.87 7.35
C ASN A 92 1.48 -9.06 8.03
N LYS A 93 2.43 -8.84 8.94
CA LYS A 93 3.00 -9.90 9.78
C LYS A 93 1.95 -10.55 10.68
N TYR A 94 1.04 -9.73 11.21
CA TYR A 94 -0.07 -10.24 12.01
C TYR A 94 -1.03 -11.07 11.17
N GLU A 95 -1.46 -10.57 10.02
CA GLU A 95 -2.39 -11.24 9.09
C GLU A 95 -1.81 -12.56 8.56
N ASN A 96 -0.52 -12.57 8.23
CA ASN A 96 0.19 -13.76 7.72
C ASN A 96 0.15 -14.95 8.70
N LYS A 97 0.00 -14.69 10.00
CA LYS A 97 -0.13 -15.77 11.00
C LYS A 97 -1.44 -16.57 10.85
N PHE A 98 -2.45 -15.98 10.25
CA PHE A 98 -3.80 -16.54 10.20
C PHE A 98 -4.25 -16.95 8.80
N ILE A 99 -3.64 -16.43 7.75
CA ILE A 99 -3.95 -16.84 6.38
C ILE A 99 -3.22 -18.15 6.06
N PRO A 100 -3.92 -19.28 5.86
CA PRO A 100 -3.28 -20.62 5.89
C PRO A 100 -2.24 -20.89 4.81
N ARG A 101 -2.38 -20.23 3.65
CA ARG A 101 -1.50 -20.43 2.48
C ARG A 101 -0.82 -19.13 2.08
N SER A 102 -0.35 -18.37 3.08
CA SER A 102 0.32 -17.09 2.83
C SER A 102 1.81 -17.16 3.05
N SER A 103 2.52 -16.30 2.36
CA SER A 103 3.93 -15.98 2.59
C SER A 103 4.12 -14.47 2.65
N LEU A 104 4.91 -14.01 3.61
CA LEU A 104 5.24 -12.60 3.78
C LEU A 104 6.57 -12.31 3.10
N ARG A 105 6.59 -11.35 2.19
CA ARG A 105 7.77 -10.91 1.43
C ARG A 105 7.89 -9.40 1.44
N PRO A 106 8.33 -8.81 2.55
CA PRO A 106 8.49 -7.35 2.64
C PRO A 106 9.50 -6.85 1.62
N ILE A 107 9.29 -5.63 1.16
CA ILE A 107 10.16 -4.95 0.18
C ILE A 107 10.69 -3.68 0.83
N ASP A 108 11.94 -3.35 0.55
CA ASP A 108 12.53 -2.07 0.90
C ASP A 108 12.44 -1.11 -0.29
N SER A 109 11.79 0.04 -0.08
CA SER A 109 11.69 1.06 -1.10
C SER A 109 11.51 2.44 -0.48
N SER A 110 12.39 3.36 -0.85
CA SER A 110 12.28 4.76 -0.43
C SER A 110 11.01 5.47 -0.95
N TYR A 111 10.28 4.87 -1.88
CA TYR A 111 8.97 5.38 -2.33
C TYR A 111 7.84 5.13 -1.32
N GLY A 112 8.04 4.29 -0.30
CA GLY A 112 7.05 4.02 0.74
C GLY A 112 5.76 3.43 0.15
N HIS A 113 4.60 4.00 0.50
CA HIS A 113 3.31 3.58 -0.03
C HIS A 113 3.23 3.64 -1.56
N CYS A 114 3.91 4.61 -2.17
CA CYS A 114 3.93 4.80 -3.63
C CYS A 114 4.90 3.85 -4.35
N ALA A 115 5.57 2.91 -3.67
CA ALA A 115 6.45 1.92 -4.31
C ALA A 115 5.72 1.06 -5.34
N ALA A 116 4.44 0.76 -5.09
CA ALA A 116 3.60 -0.05 -5.97
C ALA A 116 3.06 0.69 -7.20
N ASN A 117 3.26 2.01 -7.30
CA ASN A 117 2.85 2.76 -8.48
C ASN A 117 3.76 2.39 -9.66
N PRO A 118 3.18 2.04 -10.82
CA PRO A 118 3.97 1.66 -12.00
C PRO A 118 5.00 2.74 -12.38
N GLY A 119 6.23 2.31 -12.65
CA GLY A 119 7.32 3.20 -13.05
C GLY A 119 8.10 3.84 -11.90
N ASN A 120 7.63 3.78 -10.66
CA ASN A 120 8.30 4.41 -9.53
C ASN A 120 9.56 3.62 -9.10
N ASP A 121 9.41 2.33 -8.89
CA ASP A 121 10.49 1.49 -8.36
C ASP A 121 10.68 0.22 -9.18
N LYS A 122 11.75 0.19 -9.98
CA LYS A 122 12.09 -0.97 -10.83
C LYS A 122 12.41 -2.23 -10.03
N ASN A 123 12.91 -2.09 -8.80
CA ASN A 123 13.19 -3.25 -7.95
C ASN A 123 11.88 -3.87 -7.43
N PHE A 124 10.93 -3.02 -7.04
CA PHE A 124 9.58 -3.46 -6.70
C PHE A 124 8.93 -4.21 -7.88
N GLU A 125 8.97 -3.64 -9.08
CA GLU A 125 8.38 -4.24 -10.28
C GLU A 125 8.96 -5.63 -10.59
N LYS A 126 10.28 -5.79 -10.48
CA LYS A 126 10.96 -7.09 -10.67
C LYS A 126 10.51 -8.13 -9.64
N GLN A 127 10.40 -7.72 -8.37
CA GLN A 127 9.95 -8.61 -7.31
C GLN A 127 8.47 -8.98 -7.47
N LEU A 128 7.63 -8.03 -7.87
CA LEU A 128 6.22 -8.25 -8.17
C LEU A 128 6.07 -9.25 -9.32
N ASP A 129 6.75 -9.06 -10.44
CA ASP A 129 6.74 -9.95 -11.60
C ASP A 129 7.16 -11.38 -11.22
N LYS A 130 8.25 -11.53 -10.45
CA LYS A 130 8.70 -12.82 -9.92
C LYS A 130 7.62 -13.50 -9.07
N ASN A 131 7.00 -12.75 -8.17
CA ASN A 131 5.98 -13.28 -7.26
C ASN A 131 4.68 -13.65 -7.98
N ILE A 132 4.27 -12.87 -8.97
CA ILE A 132 3.12 -13.19 -9.82
C ILE A 132 3.38 -14.48 -10.60
N LYS A 133 4.54 -14.63 -11.22
CA LYS A 133 4.91 -15.87 -11.95
C LYS A 133 4.88 -17.09 -11.02
N GLU A 134 5.36 -16.95 -9.79
CA GLU A 134 5.30 -18.03 -8.80
C GLU A 134 3.86 -18.36 -8.36
N LEU A 135 2.97 -17.37 -8.30
CA LEU A 135 1.57 -17.63 -7.95
C LEU A 135 0.81 -18.34 -9.06
N LEU A 136 1.18 -18.09 -10.31
CA LEU A 136 0.50 -18.63 -11.51
C LEU A 136 1.08 -19.98 -11.97
N SER A 137 2.22 -20.39 -11.45
CA SER A 137 2.82 -21.70 -11.68
C SER A 137 2.27 -22.75 -10.71
#